data_899de006c999f87ed8476910a2d1a5bf
#
_entry.id   899de006c999f87ed8476910a2d1a5bf
#
_cell.length_a   1.000
_cell.length_b   1.000
_cell.length_c   1.000
_cell.angle_alpha   90.00
_cell.angle_beta   90.00
_cell.angle_gamma   90.00
#
_symmetry.space_group_name_H-M   'P 1'
#
loop_
_entity.id
_entity.type
_entity.pdbx_description
1 polymer ?
#
loop_
_entity_poly.entity_id
_entity_poly.type
_entity_poly.pdbx_seq_one_letter_code
_entity_poly.pdbx_strand_id
1 'polypeptide(L)'
;MRPGCRPQLFGAIEPLGNRSLFVEDIREDDEERHRTAYEGPQKRKKRWLQKPGLAGTCWQTRLQCSSEPNLVGRSKHVFATLTLRVLLEGFIRAMAEMDNKDAGGVRVRFAPSPTGYLHVGGARTALFNWLFANRQKGTMILRVEDTDAERNKPELVQGILDGLNWLGVSWDEGPFYQSQRTELYRAAAKKCLANGAAFLCYCPAEKYAGGDHADAEPAQDEEPKGGGPRRVTRCSCRDGKPSTPGTKPAIRFKVPMGGTTKFLDAVYGETEFSNDEIEDFVLLRSGKGDEEFGQSMYQLGVVVDDIDMRITHVIRGADHISNTPKQVLLYRALKAEPPVFAHVPLILGADKKRLSKRHGATDVNMYRNEGFLPEAFRNFLALLGWSAGHDEEFLRTQELLEKFSLEGVSRTNAVFDRAKLEWFNTQYLQKLPIEELLPEVEGELKRSGLWKQEWAAGAKPGPDGRDHAWFSRTVDLLRPRIRLLPDFSSWSRAFFSDEFSIDPAAQEKFWKDPKVPELLAELAEALAGLQEWNHDACDRATRAIAEAGGVKAGLLINATRVAIVGQAVAPPLFDTMVVLGQQRVVQRLKRAKVAVA
;
A
#
# COMPACT_ATOMS: atom_id res chain seq x y z
N MET A 1 18.68 -53.78 -35.87
CA MET A 1 19.66 -54.59 -35.14
C MET A 1 19.88 -53.97 -33.76
N ARG A 2 19.74 -54.79 -32.78
CA ARG A 2 19.89 -54.60 -31.32
C ARG A 2 21.35 -54.32 -30.92
N PRO A 3 21.67 -54.12 -29.61
CA PRO A 3 20.96 -53.82 -28.35
C PRO A 3 21.69 -52.74 -27.52
N GLY A 4 21.23 -52.12 -26.49
CA GLY A 4 20.62 -52.56 -25.28
C GLY A 4 21.45 -52.11 -24.09
N CYS A 5 20.84 -51.44 -23.09
CA CYS A 5 21.12 -51.73 -21.68
C CYS A 5 20.17 -50.91 -20.78
N ARG A 6 19.57 -51.66 -19.90
CA ARG A 6 18.62 -51.24 -18.85
C ARG A 6 19.36 -50.95 -17.53
N PRO A 7 18.62 -50.49 -16.52
CA PRO A 7 19.08 -49.66 -15.41
C PRO A 7 19.47 -50.46 -14.16
N GLN A 8 20.19 -49.83 -13.25
CA GLN A 8 20.36 -50.36 -11.89
C GLN A 8 19.68 -49.48 -10.85
N LEU A 9 18.89 -50.19 -10.08
CA LEU A 9 18.20 -49.83 -8.86
C LEU A 9 19.19 -49.81 -7.67
N PHE A 10 18.67 -49.23 -6.57
CA PHE A 10 18.98 -49.38 -5.15
C PHE A 10 19.85 -48.33 -4.46
N GLY A 11 19.21 -47.80 -3.41
CA GLY A 11 19.81 -47.14 -2.29
C GLY A 11 18.79 -46.47 -1.39
N ALA A 12 18.03 -47.28 -0.63
CA ALA A 12 17.23 -46.78 0.49
C ALA A 12 18.14 -46.26 1.59
N ILE A 13 17.84 -45.13 2.19
CA ILE A 13 18.42 -44.68 3.47
C ILE A 13 17.28 -44.43 4.44
N GLU A 14 17.31 -45.23 5.51
CA GLU A 14 16.45 -45.16 6.69
C GLU A 14 16.68 -43.90 7.52
N PRO A 15 15.72 -43.53 8.40
CA PRO A 15 15.76 -42.29 9.18
C PRO A 15 16.58 -42.48 10.46
N LEU A 16 17.48 -41.56 10.73
CA LEU A 16 18.19 -41.45 12.01
C LEU A 16 17.44 -40.51 12.96
N GLY A 17 16.96 -41.06 13.98
CA GLY A 17 17.03 -40.89 15.40
C GLY A 17 16.96 -39.48 15.99
N ASN A 18 15.92 -39.28 16.79
CA ASN A 18 15.76 -38.31 17.88
C ASN A 18 17.06 -38.03 18.63
N ARG A 19 17.43 -36.77 18.73
CA ARG A 19 18.19 -36.26 19.88
C ARG A 19 17.44 -35.05 20.45
N SER A 20 16.82 -35.29 21.59
CA SER A 20 16.45 -34.33 22.61
C SER A 20 17.68 -33.54 23.06
N LEU A 21 17.63 -32.22 22.98
CA LEU A 21 18.50 -31.35 23.71
C LEU A 21 17.67 -30.68 24.84
N PHE A 22 18.14 -30.93 26.04
CA PHE A 22 17.76 -30.36 27.30
C PHE A 22 17.69 -28.82 27.20
N VAL A 23 16.62 -28.26 27.70
CA VAL A 23 16.56 -26.85 28.10
C VAL A 23 16.65 -26.85 29.61
N GLU A 24 17.78 -26.40 30.13
CA GLU A 24 17.99 -26.09 31.52
C GLU A 24 17.26 -24.78 31.88
N ASP A 25 16.69 -24.82 33.06
CA ASP A 25 16.11 -23.73 33.84
C ASP A 25 16.91 -22.42 33.77
N ILE A 26 16.25 -21.34 33.38
CA ILE A 26 16.57 -19.99 33.86
C ILE A 26 15.33 -19.47 34.58
N ARG A 27 15.45 -19.45 35.88
CA ARG A 27 14.47 -18.90 36.84
C ARG A 27 14.39 -17.38 36.73
N GLU A 28 13.17 -16.90 36.91
CA GLU A 28 12.78 -15.71 37.66
C GLU A 28 13.90 -14.72 37.99
N ASP A 29 13.95 -13.59 37.20
CA ASP A 29 14.46 -12.27 37.69
C ASP A 29 14.32 -11.15 36.63
N ASP A 30 13.19 -11.00 35.97
CA ASP A 30 12.97 -9.89 35.00
C ASP A 30 11.56 -9.22 35.06
N GLU A 31 10.84 -9.37 36.18
CA GLU A 31 9.54 -8.65 36.34
C GLU A 31 9.65 -7.24 36.91
N GLU A 32 10.84 -6.75 37.20
CA GLU A 32 11.00 -5.42 37.85
C GLU A 32 11.64 -4.32 36.98
N ARG A 33 11.96 -4.58 35.71
CA ARG A 33 12.59 -3.58 34.81
C ARG A 33 11.71 -2.96 33.74
N HIS A 34 10.44 -3.30 33.64
CA HIS A 34 9.53 -2.72 32.64
C HIS A 34 8.43 -1.78 33.19
N ARG A 35 8.59 -1.28 34.41
CA ARG A 35 7.64 -0.30 35.02
C ARG A 35 8.10 1.14 35.10
N THR A 36 9.24 1.51 34.54
CA THR A 36 9.75 2.89 34.60
C THR A 36 10.16 3.41 33.22
N ALA A 37 9.22 3.62 32.32
CA ALA A 37 9.43 4.41 31.11
C ALA A 37 8.13 4.84 30.43
N TYR A 38 7.18 5.45 31.15
CA TYR A 38 6.12 6.26 30.53
C TYR A 38 5.59 7.28 31.57
N GLU A 39 6.43 8.26 31.91
CA GLU A 39 5.93 9.52 32.43
C GLU A 39 6.21 10.63 31.43
N GLY A 40 5.14 11.08 30.77
CA GLY A 40 5.13 12.23 29.87
C GLY A 40 5.33 13.55 30.63
N PRO A 41 5.81 14.61 29.98
CA PRO A 41 6.12 15.86 30.61
C PRO A 41 4.86 16.59 31.09
N GLN A 42 4.84 16.83 32.41
CA GLN A 42 3.82 17.62 33.09
C GLN A 42 3.84 19.08 32.64
N LYS A 43 2.65 19.60 32.42
CA LYS A 43 2.28 20.97 32.10
C LYS A 43 2.86 21.98 33.05
N ARG A 44 3.74 22.86 32.61
CA ARG A 44 4.02 24.14 33.31
C ARG A 44 2.90 25.12 32.97
N LYS A 45 2.01 25.36 33.94
CA LYS A 45 1.05 26.47 33.96
C LYS A 45 1.81 27.79 34.07
N LYS A 46 1.78 28.62 33.03
CA LYS A 46 2.06 30.05 33.14
C LYS A 46 0.77 30.80 33.47
N ARG A 47 0.78 31.43 34.63
CA ARG A 47 -0.22 32.33 35.20
C ARG A 47 -0.30 33.60 34.35
N TRP A 48 -1.44 33.89 33.75
CA TRP A 48 -1.71 35.19 33.18
C TRP A 48 -2.59 35.99 34.16
N LEU A 49 -2.07 37.14 34.55
CA LEU A 49 -2.81 38.15 35.31
C LEU A 49 -3.80 38.87 34.38
N GLN A 50 -5.06 38.83 34.75
CA GLN A 50 -6.11 39.69 34.20
C GLN A 50 -5.90 41.14 34.66
N LYS A 51 -6.06 42.09 33.76
CA LYS A 51 -6.70 43.38 34.00
C LYS A 51 -7.39 43.94 32.76
N PRO A 52 -8.43 44.79 32.92
CA PRO A 52 -9.56 44.84 32.05
C PRO A 52 -9.64 46.09 31.14
N GLY A 53 -10.41 45.95 30.08
CA GLY A 53 -11.30 46.92 29.44
C GLY A 53 -10.73 48.25 28.94
N LEU A 54 -10.99 48.50 27.66
CA LEU A 54 -11.68 49.72 27.23
C LEU A 54 -11.92 49.69 25.69
N ALA A 55 -13.07 50.17 25.37
CA ALA A 55 -13.64 50.23 24.02
C ALA A 55 -13.01 51.31 23.14
N GLY A 56 -13.10 51.09 21.82
CA GLY A 56 -13.45 52.13 20.85
C GLY A 56 -12.30 52.94 20.25
N THR A 57 -12.33 52.93 18.99
CA THR A 57 -12.28 54.07 18.02
C THR A 57 -11.24 53.88 16.90
N CYS A 58 -11.81 53.99 15.75
CA CYS A 58 -11.21 54.22 14.45
C CYS A 58 -10.31 55.49 14.45
N TRP A 59 -9.04 55.38 13.97
CA TRP A 59 -8.32 56.55 13.48
C TRP A 59 -7.44 56.21 12.28
N GLN A 60 -7.79 56.84 11.15
CA GLN A 60 -6.86 57.07 10.04
C GLN A 60 -5.75 57.99 10.50
N THR A 61 -4.50 57.66 10.23
CA THR A 61 -3.41 58.65 10.32
C THR A 61 -2.48 58.55 9.13
N ARG A 62 -2.32 59.69 8.48
CA ARG A 62 -1.43 60.03 7.38
C ARG A 62 0.05 59.79 7.77
N LEU A 63 0.81 59.28 6.83
CA LEU A 63 2.26 59.30 6.83
C LEU A 63 2.76 60.73 6.55
N GLN A 64 3.50 61.32 7.50
CA GLN A 64 4.42 62.43 7.24
C GLN A 64 5.86 61.86 7.20
N CYS A 65 6.54 62.16 6.11
CA CYS A 65 7.99 61.97 5.93
C CYS A 65 8.76 62.96 6.79
N SER A 66 9.72 62.44 7.60
CA SER A 66 10.90 63.22 8.02
C SER A 66 12.15 62.43 7.71
N SER A 67 13.06 63.11 7.01
CA SER A 67 14.35 62.70 6.55
C SER A 67 15.38 62.56 7.68
N GLU A 68 16.10 61.47 7.78
CA GLU A 68 17.55 61.43 8.07
C GLU A 68 18.20 60.09 7.69
N PRO A 69 19.47 60.10 7.24
CA PRO A 69 20.08 59.01 6.53
C PRO A 69 21.03 58.19 7.42
N ASN A 70 21.22 56.90 7.04
CA ASN A 70 22.28 55.96 7.40
C ASN A 70 21.79 54.73 8.16
N LEU A 71 21.42 53.72 7.36
CA LEU A 71 21.70 52.28 7.65
C LEU A 71 21.30 51.48 6.39
N VAL A 72 22.10 51.64 5.36
CA VAL A 72 22.02 50.86 4.12
C VAL A 72 22.93 49.67 4.28
N GLY A 73 22.34 48.44 4.27
CA GLY A 73 23.22 47.31 4.03
C GLY A 73 22.67 45.90 4.24
N ARG A 74 21.52 45.63 4.84
CA ARG A 74 21.08 44.22 5.01
C ARG A 74 19.58 43.88 4.88
N SER A 75 18.73 44.86 4.68
CA SER A 75 17.26 44.62 4.64
C SER A 75 16.69 44.46 3.23
N LYS A 76 17.39 44.90 2.16
CA LYS A 76 16.86 44.84 0.80
C LYS A 76 16.86 43.44 0.17
N HIS A 77 17.74 42.53 0.60
CA HIS A 77 17.79 41.19 0.03
C HIS A 77 16.71 40.28 0.57
N VAL A 78 16.29 40.41 1.81
CA VAL A 78 15.24 39.57 2.41
C VAL A 78 13.85 39.93 1.87
N PHE A 79 13.56 41.22 1.69
CA PHE A 79 12.29 41.66 1.10
C PHE A 79 12.18 41.33 -0.39
N ALA A 80 13.25 41.45 -1.15
CA ALA A 80 13.26 41.11 -2.57
C ALA A 80 13.05 39.59 -2.77
N THR A 81 13.60 38.76 -1.90
CA THR A 81 13.46 37.28 -1.99
C THR A 81 12.05 36.83 -1.60
N LEU A 82 11.43 37.46 -0.59
CA LEU A 82 10.06 37.13 -0.18
C LEU A 82 9.05 37.59 -1.27
N THR A 83 9.23 38.78 -1.83
CA THR A 83 8.36 39.30 -2.88
C THR A 83 8.50 38.51 -4.18
N LEU A 84 9.72 38.08 -4.53
CA LEU A 84 9.97 37.22 -5.70
C LEU A 84 9.33 35.83 -5.52
N ARG A 85 9.37 35.28 -4.30
CA ARG A 85 8.77 33.98 -3.99
C ARG A 85 7.25 34.02 -4.05
N VAL A 86 6.61 35.06 -3.49
CA VAL A 86 5.16 35.26 -3.57
C VAL A 86 4.69 35.56 -5.00
N LEU A 87 5.48 36.33 -5.77
CA LEU A 87 5.21 36.56 -7.19
C LEU A 87 5.43 35.31 -8.03
N LEU A 88 6.43 34.48 -7.72
CA LEU A 88 6.69 33.21 -8.40
C LEU A 88 5.61 32.18 -8.07
N GLU A 89 5.19 32.08 -6.81
CA GLU A 89 4.06 31.23 -6.38
C GLU A 89 2.75 31.69 -7.00
N GLY A 90 2.51 33.00 -7.06
CA GLY A 90 1.36 33.60 -7.76
C GLY A 90 1.40 33.39 -9.28
N PHE A 91 2.57 33.47 -9.90
CA PHE A 91 2.78 33.23 -11.33
C PHE A 91 2.65 31.75 -11.69
N ILE A 92 3.18 30.83 -10.85
CA ILE A 92 3.02 29.38 -11.02
C ILE A 92 1.54 29.00 -10.89
N ARG A 93 0.82 29.59 -9.91
CA ARG A 93 -0.61 29.36 -9.72
C ARG A 93 -1.44 29.95 -10.89
N ALA A 94 -1.10 31.13 -11.37
CA ALA A 94 -1.74 31.74 -12.53
C ALA A 94 -1.44 30.98 -13.83
N MET A 95 -0.22 30.46 -14.02
CA MET A 95 0.10 29.60 -15.16
C MET A 95 -0.62 28.26 -15.09
N ALA A 96 -0.72 27.64 -13.91
CA ALA A 96 -1.50 26.42 -13.72
C ALA A 96 -3.02 26.65 -13.95
N GLU A 97 -3.52 27.85 -13.64
CA GLU A 97 -4.92 28.23 -13.90
C GLU A 97 -5.16 28.67 -15.37
N MET A 98 -4.15 29.20 -16.06
CA MET A 98 -4.22 29.56 -17.49
C MET A 98 -4.10 28.33 -18.40
N ASP A 99 -3.22 27.37 -18.09
CA ASP A 99 -3.10 26.10 -18.83
C ASP A 99 -4.37 25.23 -18.72
N ASN A 100 -5.18 25.44 -17.70
CA ASN A 100 -6.43 24.69 -17.49
C ASN A 100 -7.62 25.22 -18.30
N LYS A 101 -7.49 26.32 -19.05
CA LYS A 101 -8.57 26.86 -19.87
C LYS A 101 -8.53 26.48 -21.35
N ASP A 102 -7.37 26.08 -21.87
CA ASP A 102 -7.20 25.75 -23.32
C ASP A 102 -6.69 24.33 -23.61
N ALA A 103 -6.22 23.56 -22.59
CA ALA A 103 -5.87 22.16 -22.73
C ALA A 103 -6.86 21.28 -21.97
N GLY A 104 -7.51 20.36 -22.64
CA GLY A 104 -8.47 19.41 -22.05
C GLY A 104 -7.89 18.74 -20.80
N GLY A 105 -8.43 19.05 -19.62
CA GLY A 105 -8.28 18.49 -18.27
C GLY A 105 -6.93 17.84 -17.88
N VAL A 106 -6.73 17.65 -16.56
CA VAL A 106 -5.57 16.89 -16.06
C VAL A 106 -5.60 15.45 -16.60
N ARG A 107 -4.46 15.00 -17.13
CA ARG A 107 -4.27 13.61 -17.59
C ARG A 107 -3.02 13.01 -16.95
N VAL A 108 -3.21 11.94 -16.21
CA VAL A 108 -2.15 11.19 -15.54
C VAL A 108 -2.12 9.75 -16.04
N ARG A 109 -1.06 9.01 -15.70
CA ARG A 109 -0.99 7.60 -16.04
C ARG A 109 -0.31 6.78 -14.96
N PHE A 110 -0.82 5.58 -14.74
CA PHE A 110 -0.08 4.50 -14.11
C PHE A 110 0.48 3.58 -15.21
N ALA A 111 1.78 3.37 -15.20
CA ALA A 111 2.50 2.68 -16.28
C ALA A 111 3.37 1.53 -15.73
N PRO A 112 2.74 0.43 -15.24
CA PRO A 112 3.49 -0.69 -14.68
C PRO A 112 4.15 -1.55 -15.77
N SER A 113 5.39 -2.01 -15.48
CA SER A 113 6.01 -3.09 -16.25
C SER A 113 5.61 -4.44 -15.62
N PRO A 114 5.04 -5.40 -16.40
CA PRO A 114 4.53 -6.66 -15.87
C PRO A 114 5.66 -7.70 -15.64
N THR A 115 6.73 -7.29 -14.95
CA THR A 115 7.86 -8.14 -14.54
C THR A 115 7.64 -8.84 -13.19
N GLY A 116 6.52 -8.55 -12.53
CA GLY A 116 6.09 -9.10 -11.26
C GLY A 116 4.66 -8.67 -10.92
N TYR A 117 4.15 -9.14 -9.78
CA TYR A 117 2.86 -8.68 -9.26
C TYR A 117 2.92 -7.23 -8.78
N LEU A 118 1.76 -6.62 -8.54
CA LEU A 118 1.66 -5.24 -8.07
C LEU A 118 2.28 -5.09 -6.67
N HIS A 119 3.49 -4.55 -6.61
CA HIS A 119 4.14 -4.30 -5.33
C HIS A 119 3.63 -3.02 -4.66
N VAL A 120 3.81 -2.93 -3.33
CA VAL A 120 3.35 -1.81 -2.49
C VAL A 120 3.74 -0.43 -3.05
N GLY A 121 4.96 -0.28 -3.59
CA GLY A 121 5.42 0.99 -4.18
C GLY A 121 4.66 1.35 -5.46
N GLY A 122 4.40 0.36 -6.34
CA GLY A 122 3.58 0.54 -7.53
C GLY A 122 2.13 0.87 -7.18
N ALA A 123 1.56 0.14 -6.22
CA ALA A 123 0.21 0.39 -5.72
C ALA A 123 0.02 1.81 -5.15
N ARG A 124 0.99 2.31 -4.37
CA ARG A 124 0.98 3.69 -3.88
C ARG A 124 1.06 4.69 -5.04
N THR A 125 1.92 4.43 -6.02
CA THR A 125 2.04 5.30 -7.19
C THR A 125 0.74 5.33 -7.99
N ALA A 126 0.10 4.19 -8.21
CA ALA A 126 -1.22 4.10 -8.83
C ALA A 126 -2.28 4.88 -8.04
N LEU A 127 -2.30 4.68 -6.71
CA LEU A 127 -3.21 5.40 -5.81
C LEU A 127 -3.03 6.92 -5.89
N PHE A 128 -1.79 7.43 -5.90
CA PHE A 128 -1.53 8.87 -5.98
C PHE A 128 -1.98 9.45 -7.33
N ASN A 129 -1.75 8.74 -8.44
CA ASN A 129 -2.28 9.14 -9.75
C ASN A 129 -3.82 9.17 -9.73
N TRP A 130 -4.46 8.14 -9.18
CA TRP A 130 -5.91 8.03 -9.08
C TRP A 130 -6.52 9.14 -8.21
N LEU A 131 -5.95 9.40 -7.02
CA LEU A 131 -6.41 10.46 -6.13
C LEU A 131 -6.27 11.83 -6.79
N PHE A 132 -5.13 12.09 -7.44
CA PHE A 132 -4.88 13.36 -8.12
C PHE A 132 -5.83 13.57 -9.30
N ALA A 133 -6.00 12.56 -10.17
CA ALA A 133 -6.93 12.63 -11.28
C ALA A 133 -8.37 12.92 -10.82
N ASN A 134 -8.87 12.16 -9.86
CA ASN A 134 -10.24 12.34 -9.35
C ASN A 134 -10.46 13.73 -8.74
N ARG A 135 -9.51 14.20 -7.89
CA ARG A 135 -9.60 15.54 -7.30
C ARG A 135 -9.64 16.64 -8.36
N GLN A 136 -8.86 16.50 -9.42
CA GLN A 136 -8.78 17.47 -10.52
C GLN A 136 -9.87 17.27 -11.57
N LYS A 137 -10.78 16.29 -11.39
CA LYS A 137 -11.76 15.88 -12.40
C LYS A 137 -11.11 15.58 -13.76
N GLY A 138 -9.92 15.02 -13.70
CA GLY A 138 -9.09 14.64 -14.84
C GLY A 138 -9.27 13.19 -15.26
N THR A 139 -8.34 12.68 -16.06
CA THR A 139 -8.34 11.34 -16.63
C THR A 139 -7.16 10.53 -16.12
N MET A 140 -7.39 9.31 -15.66
CA MET A 140 -6.36 8.35 -15.33
C MET A 140 -6.23 7.30 -16.43
N ILE A 141 -5.03 7.12 -16.97
CA ILE A 141 -4.70 6.17 -18.02
C ILE A 141 -3.93 5.00 -17.41
N LEU A 142 -4.30 3.78 -17.78
CA LEU A 142 -3.51 2.59 -17.51
C LEU A 142 -2.73 2.20 -18.76
N ARG A 143 -1.40 2.13 -18.65
CA ARG A 143 -0.49 1.73 -19.72
C ARG A 143 0.44 0.62 -19.23
N VAL A 144 0.38 -0.53 -19.83
CA VAL A 144 1.24 -1.68 -19.53
C VAL A 144 2.51 -1.56 -20.38
N GLU A 145 3.67 -1.48 -19.70
CA GLU A 145 4.97 -1.39 -20.34
C GLU A 145 5.54 -2.79 -20.57
N ASP A 146 4.98 -3.50 -21.53
CA ASP A 146 5.21 -4.91 -21.87
C ASP A 146 6.20 -5.11 -23.03
N THR A 147 7.18 -4.23 -23.15
CA THR A 147 8.18 -4.30 -24.23
C THR A 147 9.17 -5.46 -24.08
N ASP A 148 9.38 -6.01 -22.88
CA ASP A 148 10.22 -7.19 -22.64
C ASP A 148 9.41 -8.49 -22.74
N ALA A 149 9.34 -9.06 -23.96
CA ALA A 149 8.55 -10.27 -24.22
C ALA A 149 9.01 -11.51 -23.43
N GLU A 150 10.27 -11.57 -22.97
CA GLU A 150 10.79 -12.72 -22.21
C GLU A 150 10.31 -12.73 -20.75
N ARG A 151 10.10 -11.55 -20.16
CA ARG A 151 9.65 -11.39 -18.78
C ARG A 151 8.16 -11.15 -18.62
N ASN A 152 7.47 -10.81 -19.71
CA ASN A 152 6.05 -10.50 -19.67
C ASN A 152 5.20 -11.77 -19.73
N LYS A 153 4.42 -12.01 -18.70
CA LYS A 153 3.46 -13.11 -18.63
C LYS A 153 2.05 -12.55 -18.43
N PRO A 154 1.04 -13.05 -19.16
CA PRO A 154 -0.35 -12.59 -19.01
C PRO A 154 -0.85 -12.65 -17.56
N GLU A 155 -0.42 -13.64 -16.79
CA GLU A 155 -0.81 -13.82 -15.38
C GLU A 155 -0.31 -12.67 -14.51
N LEU A 156 0.85 -12.08 -14.83
CA LEU A 156 1.39 -10.93 -14.10
C LEU A 156 0.59 -9.65 -14.40
N VAL A 157 0.17 -9.47 -15.65
CA VAL A 157 -0.73 -8.37 -16.02
C VAL A 157 -2.05 -8.51 -15.26
N GLN A 158 -2.66 -9.70 -15.28
CA GLN A 158 -3.90 -9.95 -14.55
C GLN A 158 -3.73 -9.71 -13.05
N GLY A 159 -2.61 -10.15 -12.44
CA GLY A 159 -2.32 -9.90 -11.03
C GLY A 159 -2.18 -8.41 -10.68
N ILE A 160 -1.67 -7.58 -11.61
CA ILE A 160 -1.65 -6.12 -11.43
C ILE A 160 -3.08 -5.57 -11.46
N LEU A 161 -3.90 -5.98 -12.43
CA LEU A 161 -5.29 -5.54 -12.56
C LEU A 161 -6.13 -5.95 -11.34
N ASP A 162 -5.96 -7.18 -10.86
CA ASP A 162 -6.64 -7.69 -9.66
C ASP A 162 -6.25 -6.89 -8.40
N GLY A 163 -4.97 -6.53 -8.26
CA GLY A 163 -4.50 -5.70 -7.17
C GLY A 163 -5.06 -4.28 -7.21
N LEU A 164 -5.13 -3.65 -8.39
CA LEU A 164 -5.75 -2.34 -8.57
C LEU A 164 -7.25 -2.38 -8.27
N ASN A 165 -7.96 -3.38 -8.78
CA ASN A 165 -9.38 -3.57 -8.54
C ASN A 165 -9.68 -3.77 -7.04
N TRP A 166 -8.88 -4.59 -6.36
CA TRP A 166 -9.03 -4.78 -4.91
C TRP A 166 -8.82 -3.47 -4.14
N LEU A 167 -7.85 -2.63 -4.55
CA LEU A 167 -7.64 -1.31 -3.97
C LEU A 167 -8.73 -0.31 -4.33
N GLY A 168 -9.67 -0.64 -5.23
CA GLY A 168 -10.65 0.31 -5.75
C GLY A 168 -10.03 1.45 -6.56
N VAL A 169 -8.84 1.21 -7.15
CA VAL A 169 -8.15 2.14 -8.04
C VAL A 169 -8.58 1.84 -9.47
N SER A 170 -9.48 2.65 -9.99
CA SER A 170 -9.99 2.57 -11.37
C SER A 170 -9.18 3.44 -12.32
N TRP A 171 -9.33 3.20 -13.60
CA TRP A 171 -8.77 4.02 -14.67
C TRP A 171 -9.85 4.30 -15.72
N ASP A 172 -9.70 5.42 -16.43
CA ASP A 172 -10.68 5.90 -17.39
C ASP A 172 -10.37 5.40 -18.81
N GLU A 173 -9.09 5.30 -19.17
CA GLU A 173 -8.63 4.85 -20.49
C GLU A 173 -7.60 3.73 -20.38
N GLY A 174 -7.65 2.76 -21.29
CA GLY A 174 -6.75 1.61 -21.33
C GLY A 174 -7.38 0.32 -20.78
N PRO A 175 -6.60 -0.73 -20.49
CA PRO A 175 -5.13 -0.76 -20.57
C PRO A 175 -4.60 -0.68 -22.01
N PHE A 176 -3.62 0.21 -22.21
CA PHE A 176 -2.83 0.27 -23.45
C PHE A 176 -1.56 -0.56 -23.27
N TYR A 177 -1.12 -1.23 -24.33
CA TYR A 177 0.07 -2.09 -24.31
C TYR A 177 1.17 -1.51 -25.20
N GLN A 178 2.37 -1.30 -24.66
CA GLN A 178 3.49 -0.73 -25.41
C GLN A 178 3.94 -1.64 -26.57
N SER A 179 3.83 -2.96 -26.41
CA SER A 179 4.14 -3.93 -27.47
C SER A 179 3.34 -3.71 -28.76
N GLN A 180 2.15 -3.12 -28.66
CA GLN A 180 1.25 -2.83 -29.80
C GLN A 180 1.55 -1.48 -30.48
N ARG A 181 2.52 -0.70 -29.99
CA ARG A 181 2.77 0.68 -30.40
C ARG A 181 4.14 0.89 -31.07
N THR A 182 4.79 -0.19 -31.50
CA THR A 182 6.16 -0.22 -32.05
C THR A 182 6.36 0.75 -33.23
N GLU A 183 5.39 0.87 -34.13
CA GLU A 183 5.51 1.76 -35.29
C GLU A 183 5.55 3.24 -34.89
N LEU A 184 4.80 3.62 -33.86
CA LEU A 184 4.84 4.98 -33.32
C LEU A 184 6.24 5.32 -32.79
N TYR A 185 6.88 4.39 -32.10
CA TYR A 185 8.23 4.56 -31.55
C TYR A 185 9.27 4.63 -32.68
N ARG A 186 9.14 3.77 -33.70
CA ARG A 186 10.02 3.79 -34.89
C ARG A 186 9.93 5.13 -35.64
N ALA A 187 8.71 5.66 -35.81
CA ALA A 187 8.49 6.96 -36.45
C ALA A 187 9.14 8.10 -35.63
N ALA A 188 8.99 8.10 -34.31
CA ALA A 188 9.59 9.11 -33.43
C ALA A 188 11.13 9.06 -33.44
N ALA A 189 11.72 7.86 -33.40
CA ALA A 189 13.18 7.71 -33.50
C ALA A 189 13.73 8.19 -34.85
N LYS A 190 13.04 7.88 -35.96
CA LYS A 190 13.39 8.39 -37.31
C LYS A 190 13.29 9.93 -37.37
N LYS A 191 12.30 10.52 -36.70
CA LYS A 191 12.17 11.98 -36.56
C LYS A 191 13.38 12.58 -35.82
N CYS A 192 13.85 11.93 -34.73
CA CYS A 192 15.06 12.35 -34.03
C CYS A 192 16.33 12.23 -34.90
N LEU A 193 16.43 11.20 -35.76
CA LEU A 193 17.52 11.10 -36.74
C LEU A 193 17.48 12.25 -37.76
N ALA A 194 16.32 12.51 -38.34
CA ALA A 194 16.14 13.50 -39.39
C ALA A 194 16.44 14.93 -38.92
N ASN A 195 16.17 15.23 -37.64
CA ASN A 195 16.46 16.57 -37.06
C ASN A 195 17.84 16.67 -36.38
N GLY A 196 18.67 15.62 -36.49
CA GLY A 196 20.05 15.62 -35.95
C GLY A 196 20.15 15.41 -34.43
N ALA A 197 19.02 15.13 -33.74
CA ALA A 197 19.00 14.83 -32.31
C ALA A 197 19.39 13.37 -32.00
N ALA A 198 19.53 12.52 -33.02
CA ALA A 198 19.97 11.14 -32.88
C ALA A 198 20.97 10.77 -33.98
N PHE A 199 21.64 9.63 -33.82
CA PHE A 199 22.60 9.10 -34.77
C PHE A 199 22.55 7.58 -34.86
N LEU A 200 23.09 7.04 -35.97
CA LEU A 200 23.22 5.60 -36.16
C LEU A 200 24.49 5.09 -35.46
N CYS A 201 24.33 4.13 -34.57
CA CYS A 201 25.41 3.53 -33.80
C CYS A 201 25.66 2.09 -34.24
N TYR A 202 26.84 1.78 -34.70
CA TYR A 202 27.28 0.46 -35.19
C TYR A 202 28.16 -0.29 -34.18
N CYS A 203 28.22 0.18 -32.92
CA CYS A 203 28.97 -0.47 -31.87
C CYS A 203 28.28 -1.73 -31.34
N PRO A 204 29.06 -2.79 -31.01
CA PRO A 204 28.49 -3.95 -30.33
C PRO A 204 27.83 -3.55 -29.00
N ALA A 205 26.70 -4.15 -28.68
CA ALA A 205 25.93 -3.87 -27.45
C ALA A 205 26.78 -4.07 -26.17
N GLU A 206 27.68 -5.05 -26.20
CA GLU A 206 28.58 -5.40 -25.09
C GLU A 206 29.55 -4.28 -24.70
N LYS A 207 29.92 -3.41 -25.65
CA LYS A 207 30.83 -2.28 -25.41
C LYS A 207 30.22 -1.22 -24.49
N TYR A 208 28.90 -1.21 -24.37
CA TYR A 208 28.12 -0.24 -23.61
C TYR A 208 27.21 -0.90 -22.56
N ALA A 209 27.37 -2.22 -22.33
CA ALA A 209 26.57 -3.00 -21.39
C ALA A 209 26.66 -2.54 -19.92
N GLY A 210 27.57 -1.62 -19.60
CA GLY A 210 27.69 -1.01 -18.27
C GLY A 210 26.76 0.19 -18.00
N GLY A 211 26.01 0.67 -19.01
CA GLY A 211 25.18 1.88 -18.93
C GLY A 211 23.70 1.70 -19.33
N ASP A 212 23.39 0.74 -20.16
CA ASP A 212 22.06 0.60 -20.78
C ASP A 212 21.13 -0.42 -20.08
N HIS A 213 21.50 -0.98 -18.93
CA HIS A 213 20.60 -1.80 -18.12
C HIS A 213 19.58 -0.97 -17.29
N ALA A 214 19.40 0.30 -17.63
CA ALA A 214 18.33 1.12 -17.05
C ALA A 214 16.92 0.73 -17.53
N ASP A 215 16.79 -0.29 -18.38
CA ASP A 215 15.50 -0.85 -18.77
C ASP A 215 15.05 -2.03 -17.89
N ALA A 216 15.93 -2.56 -17.06
CA ALA A 216 15.51 -3.26 -15.88
C ALA A 216 15.19 -2.19 -14.83
N GLU A 217 14.03 -2.24 -14.19
CA GLU A 217 13.93 -1.71 -12.82
C GLU A 217 15.24 -2.05 -12.14
N PRO A 218 15.99 -1.06 -11.57
CA PRO A 218 17.30 -1.33 -11.00
C PRO A 218 17.16 -2.57 -10.13
N ALA A 219 17.99 -3.59 -10.38
CA ALA A 219 17.90 -4.86 -9.69
C ALA A 219 17.78 -4.53 -8.22
N GLN A 220 16.72 -4.99 -7.56
CA GLN A 220 16.20 -4.49 -6.28
C GLN A 220 17.23 -4.45 -5.14
N ASP A 221 18.46 -4.88 -5.38
CA ASP A 221 19.49 -5.17 -4.37
C ASP A 221 20.89 -4.56 -4.63
N GLU A 222 21.12 -3.80 -5.71
CA GLU A 222 22.45 -3.23 -5.93
C GLU A 222 22.50 -1.73 -5.57
N GLU A 223 23.11 -1.43 -4.42
CA GLU A 223 23.60 -0.09 -4.10
C GLU A 223 24.68 0.31 -5.11
N PRO A 224 24.70 1.56 -5.63
CA PRO A 224 25.76 2.00 -6.53
C PRO A 224 27.09 1.97 -5.79
N LYS A 225 27.93 1.02 -6.12
CA LYS A 225 29.30 0.92 -5.61
C LYS A 225 30.15 2.05 -6.23
N GLY A 226 30.50 3.07 -5.45
CA GLY A 226 31.55 4.01 -5.73
C GLY A 226 31.10 5.44 -6.04
N GLY A 227 31.29 6.36 -5.07
CA GLY A 227 30.99 7.80 -5.14
C GLY A 227 32.07 8.62 -5.84
N GLY A 228 32.43 8.29 -7.10
CA GLY A 228 33.26 9.17 -7.95
C GLY A 228 32.47 9.69 -9.14
N PRO A 229 32.83 10.84 -9.74
CA PRO A 229 32.15 11.35 -10.92
C PRO A 229 32.21 10.31 -12.04
N ARG A 230 31.02 9.84 -12.49
CA ARG A 230 30.90 8.82 -13.54
C ARG A 230 31.37 9.42 -14.86
N ARG A 231 32.50 8.97 -15.37
CA ARG A 231 33.01 9.41 -16.64
C ARG A 231 32.17 8.83 -17.77
N VAL A 232 31.33 9.66 -18.39
CA VAL A 232 30.46 9.27 -19.49
C VAL A 232 31.30 9.03 -20.74
N THR A 233 31.23 7.81 -21.29
CA THR A 233 31.93 7.48 -22.56
C THR A 233 31.01 7.79 -23.73
N ARG A 234 31.40 8.72 -24.60
CA ARG A 234 30.68 9.04 -25.84
C ARG A 234 31.08 8.09 -26.97
N CYS A 235 30.12 7.68 -27.78
CA CYS A 235 30.38 6.82 -28.92
C CYS A 235 30.97 7.56 -30.12
N SER A 236 32.02 7.01 -30.77
CA SER A 236 32.62 7.61 -31.96
C SER A 236 31.68 7.67 -33.18
N CYS A 237 30.65 6.82 -33.22
CA CYS A 237 29.60 6.88 -34.27
C CYS A 237 28.84 8.22 -34.27
N ARG A 238 28.82 8.91 -33.13
CA ARG A 238 28.26 10.25 -32.99
C ARG A 238 28.84 11.28 -33.97
N ASP A 239 30.11 11.11 -34.32
CA ASP A 239 30.86 12.00 -35.22
C ASP A 239 31.01 11.42 -36.64
N GLY A 240 30.14 10.46 -36.99
CA GLY A 240 30.14 9.85 -38.32
C GLY A 240 31.23 8.81 -38.56
N LYS A 241 31.89 8.32 -37.51
CA LYS A 241 32.96 7.31 -37.58
C LYS A 241 32.44 5.96 -37.13
N PRO A 242 31.89 5.10 -38.03
CA PRO A 242 31.37 3.79 -37.63
C PRO A 242 32.50 2.90 -37.14
N SER A 243 32.34 2.28 -35.97
CA SER A 243 33.37 1.44 -35.37
C SER A 243 33.40 0.01 -35.91
N THR A 244 32.34 -0.46 -36.59
CA THR A 244 32.22 -1.86 -37.06
C THR A 244 31.43 -1.90 -38.37
N PRO A 245 32.08 -2.08 -39.53
CA PRO A 245 31.38 -2.25 -40.81
C PRO A 245 30.57 -3.56 -40.83
N GLY A 246 29.39 -3.52 -41.48
CA GLY A 246 28.56 -4.70 -41.71
C GLY A 246 27.59 -5.10 -40.60
N THR A 247 27.53 -4.39 -39.50
CA THR A 247 26.52 -4.59 -38.45
C THR A 247 25.30 -3.69 -38.68
N LYS A 248 24.10 -4.16 -38.30
CA LYS A 248 22.90 -3.30 -38.29
C LYS A 248 23.02 -2.26 -37.19
N PRO A 249 22.67 -0.98 -37.46
CA PRO A 249 22.81 0.07 -36.46
C PRO A 249 21.67 0.03 -35.42
N ALA A 250 22.00 0.50 -34.22
CA ALA A 250 21.02 1.02 -33.25
C ALA A 250 20.81 2.52 -33.50
N ILE A 251 19.67 3.07 -33.12
CA ILE A 251 19.47 4.52 -33.06
C ILE A 251 19.77 4.99 -31.63
N ARG A 252 20.71 5.94 -31.50
CA ARG A 252 21.06 6.56 -30.21
C ARG A 252 20.72 8.04 -30.21
N PHE A 253 20.19 8.51 -29.08
CA PHE A 253 19.98 9.92 -28.83
C PHE A 253 21.31 10.64 -28.64
N LYS A 254 21.46 11.81 -29.26
CA LYS A 254 22.66 12.64 -29.24
C LYS A 254 22.54 13.69 -28.14
N VAL A 255 22.95 13.38 -26.93
CA VAL A 255 22.88 14.32 -25.80
C VAL A 255 23.75 15.57 -26.07
N PRO A 256 23.27 16.80 -25.90
CA PRO A 256 24.06 18.00 -26.07
C PRO A 256 25.33 17.96 -25.20
N MET A 257 26.42 18.51 -25.72
CA MET A 257 27.68 18.66 -24.99
C MET A 257 27.65 19.95 -24.20
N GLY A 258 28.08 19.90 -22.95
CA GLY A 258 28.04 21.05 -22.05
C GLY A 258 26.65 21.54 -21.69
N GLY A 259 26.56 22.48 -20.77
CA GLY A 259 25.30 23.02 -20.29
C GLY A 259 24.56 22.06 -19.37
N THR A 260 23.32 22.40 -19.08
CA THR A 260 22.49 21.65 -18.13
C THR A 260 21.08 21.39 -18.65
N THR A 261 20.48 20.32 -18.19
CA THR A 261 19.04 20.03 -18.39
C THR A 261 18.30 20.27 -17.09
N LYS A 262 17.37 21.22 -17.12
CA LYS A 262 16.53 21.60 -15.99
C LYS A 262 15.09 21.19 -16.21
N PHE A 263 14.42 20.83 -15.10
CA PHE A 263 12.98 20.63 -15.03
C PHE A 263 12.47 21.03 -13.64
N LEU A 264 11.19 21.40 -13.58
CA LEU A 264 10.52 21.66 -12.32
C LEU A 264 9.80 20.37 -11.87
N ASP A 265 10.11 19.92 -10.67
CA ASP A 265 9.41 18.81 -10.02
C ASP A 265 8.46 19.35 -8.96
N ALA A 266 7.20 18.93 -8.98
CA ALA A 266 6.18 19.41 -8.05
C ALA A 266 6.47 19.06 -6.58
N VAL A 267 7.29 18.01 -6.33
CA VAL A 267 7.68 17.58 -4.99
C VAL A 267 9.06 18.09 -4.62
N TYR A 268 10.06 17.87 -5.49
CA TYR A 268 11.47 18.18 -5.19
C TYR A 268 11.88 19.60 -5.56
N GLY A 269 11.06 20.32 -6.35
CA GLY A 269 11.36 21.67 -6.82
C GLY A 269 12.24 21.68 -8.09
N GLU A 270 12.93 22.79 -8.33
CA GLU A 270 13.82 22.90 -9.49
C GLU A 270 14.98 21.90 -9.37
N THR A 271 15.13 21.08 -10.40
CA THR A 271 16.14 20.02 -10.47
C THR A 271 16.99 20.21 -11.72
N GLU A 272 18.30 20.11 -11.58
CA GLU A 272 19.27 20.40 -12.65
C GLU A 272 20.30 19.27 -12.76
N PHE A 273 20.60 18.85 -13.99
CA PHE A 273 21.60 17.84 -14.30
C PHE A 273 22.58 18.36 -15.36
N SER A 274 23.87 18.12 -15.16
CA SER A 274 24.86 18.38 -16.18
C SER A 274 24.68 17.47 -17.39
N ASN A 275 24.63 18.02 -18.60
CA ASN A 275 24.53 17.21 -19.82
C ASN A 275 25.78 16.33 -20.02
N ASP A 276 26.92 16.71 -19.45
CA ASP A 276 28.15 15.93 -19.54
C ASP A 276 28.14 14.67 -18.69
N GLU A 277 27.20 14.57 -17.74
CA GLU A 277 26.93 13.37 -16.92
C GLU A 277 25.87 12.46 -17.53
N ILE A 278 25.20 12.89 -18.60
CA ILE A 278 24.16 12.12 -19.29
C ILE A 278 24.81 11.47 -20.53
N GLU A 279 24.78 10.15 -20.60
CA GLU A 279 25.27 9.37 -21.74
C GLU A 279 24.37 9.49 -22.97
N ASP A 280 24.94 9.26 -24.18
CA ASP A 280 24.12 9.04 -25.37
C ASP A 280 23.38 7.70 -25.21
N PHE A 281 22.06 7.71 -25.10
CA PHE A 281 21.25 6.53 -24.77
C PHE A 281 20.55 5.96 -26.01
N VAL A 282 20.30 4.65 -26.02
CA VAL A 282 19.64 3.95 -27.12
C VAL A 282 18.16 4.32 -27.16
N LEU A 283 17.65 4.61 -28.36
CA LEU A 283 16.24 4.81 -28.65
C LEU A 283 15.60 3.52 -29.23
N LEU A 284 16.27 2.95 -30.27
CA LEU A 284 15.90 1.66 -30.85
C LEU A 284 17.14 0.75 -30.90
N ARG A 285 16.95 -0.50 -30.53
CA ARG A 285 17.99 -1.54 -30.67
C ARG A 285 18.28 -1.81 -32.14
N SER A 286 19.40 -2.46 -32.41
CA SER A 286 19.72 -2.99 -33.73
C SER A 286 18.67 -4.04 -34.14
N GLY A 287 18.26 -4.05 -35.40
CA GLY A 287 17.31 -5.03 -35.92
C GLY A 287 17.88 -6.44 -35.95
N LYS A 288 17.00 -7.44 -35.80
CA LYS A 288 17.31 -8.87 -35.95
C LYS A 288 16.71 -9.39 -37.27
N GLY A 289 17.33 -10.41 -37.87
CA GLY A 289 16.84 -10.98 -39.15
C GLY A 289 16.69 -9.91 -40.22
N ASP A 290 15.52 -9.73 -40.78
CA ASP A 290 15.25 -8.75 -41.87
C ASP A 290 14.85 -7.36 -41.34
N GLU A 291 14.63 -7.20 -40.04
CA GLU A 291 14.28 -5.90 -39.47
C GLU A 291 15.43 -4.89 -39.56
N GLU A 292 15.12 -3.66 -39.95
CA GLU A 292 16.07 -2.55 -39.98
C GLU A 292 16.47 -2.14 -38.56
N PHE A 293 15.47 -1.94 -37.69
CA PHE A 293 15.62 -1.58 -36.27
C PHE A 293 14.77 -2.51 -35.40
N GLY A 294 15.29 -2.87 -34.25
CA GLY A 294 14.61 -3.68 -33.25
C GLY A 294 13.71 -2.88 -32.33
N GLN A 295 13.59 -3.36 -31.12
CA GLN A 295 12.69 -2.88 -30.08
C GLN A 295 13.06 -1.48 -29.58
N SER A 296 12.02 -0.69 -29.20
CA SER A 296 12.21 0.58 -28.54
C SER A 296 12.70 0.39 -27.10
N MET A 297 13.50 1.34 -26.64
CA MET A 297 13.98 1.40 -25.27
C MET A 297 13.05 2.25 -24.41
N TYR A 298 13.07 2.02 -23.11
CA TYR A 298 12.20 2.65 -22.11
C TYR A 298 12.01 4.16 -22.31
N GLN A 299 13.12 4.92 -22.44
CA GLN A 299 13.07 6.39 -22.52
C GLN A 299 12.23 6.86 -23.72
N LEU A 300 12.37 6.20 -24.87
CA LEU A 300 11.61 6.54 -26.08
C LEU A 300 10.15 6.17 -25.94
N GLY A 301 9.85 4.93 -25.52
CA GLY A 301 8.48 4.43 -25.38
C GLY A 301 7.65 5.31 -24.45
N VAL A 302 8.18 5.62 -23.28
CA VAL A 302 7.50 6.46 -22.28
C VAL A 302 7.20 7.87 -22.84
N VAL A 303 8.19 8.54 -23.41
CA VAL A 303 8.01 9.92 -23.90
C VAL A 303 7.04 9.99 -25.07
N VAL A 304 7.14 9.05 -26.01
CA VAL A 304 6.26 9.01 -27.18
C VAL A 304 4.82 8.75 -26.79
N ASP A 305 4.61 7.80 -25.85
CA ASP A 305 3.29 7.51 -25.31
C ASP A 305 2.71 8.68 -24.52
N ASP A 306 3.50 9.30 -23.65
CA ASP A 306 3.06 10.44 -22.85
C ASP A 306 2.66 11.63 -23.74
N ILE A 307 3.37 11.85 -24.87
CA ILE A 307 2.99 12.87 -25.89
C ILE A 307 1.68 12.49 -26.58
N ASP A 308 1.57 11.27 -27.10
CA ASP A 308 0.41 10.80 -27.85
C ASP A 308 -0.87 10.75 -26.98
N MET A 309 -0.73 10.32 -25.73
CA MET A 309 -1.80 10.26 -24.73
C MET A 309 -2.07 11.62 -24.07
N ARG A 310 -1.32 12.67 -24.42
CA ARG A 310 -1.44 14.03 -23.88
C ARG A 310 -1.33 14.06 -22.35
N ILE A 311 -0.36 13.35 -21.80
CA ILE A 311 -0.13 13.32 -20.36
C ILE A 311 0.33 14.70 -19.88
N THR A 312 -0.37 15.26 -18.90
CA THR A 312 -0.09 16.57 -18.32
C THR A 312 0.78 16.46 -17.05
N HIS A 313 0.64 15.36 -16.30
CA HIS A 313 1.40 15.15 -15.06
C HIS A 313 1.95 13.71 -15.03
N VAL A 314 3.24 13.60 -14.68
CA VAL A 314 3.95 12.34 -14.51
C VAL A 314 4.25 12.13 -13.03
N ILE A 315 3.35 11.43 -12.33
CA ILE A 315 3.49 11.07 -10.92
C ILE A 315 4.10 9.67 -10.86
N ARG A 316 5.32 9.51 -10.28
CA ARG A 316 6.05 8.24 -10.26
C ARG A 316 7.07 8.18 -9.12
N GLY A 317 7.69 7.03 -8.89
CA GLY A 317 8.71 6.85 -7.85
C GLY A 317 9.97 7.72 -8.07
N ALA A 318 10.59 8.16 -6.98
CA ALA A 318 11.81 8.99 -7.01
C ALA A 318 13.04 8.27 -7.59
N ASP A 319 12.99 6.93 -7.71
CA ASP A 319 13.99 6.13 -8.42
C ASP A 319 14.08 6.47 -9.92
N HIS A 320 13.05 7.11 -10.48
CA HIS A 320 13.04 7.61 -11.85
C HIS A 320 13.55 9.05 -12.03
N ILE A 321 13.98 9.76 -10.99
CA ILE A 321 14.47 11.13 -11.10
C ILE A 321 15.64 11.23 -12.11
N SER A 322 16.55 10.26 -12.10
CA SER A 322 17.70 10.22 -13.03
C SER A 322 17.31 9.97 -14.50
N ASN A 323 16.10 9.45 -14.75
CA ASN A 323 15.56 9.25 -16.10
C ASN A 323 14.97 10.55 -16.67
N THR A 324 14.51 11.46 -15.81
CA THR A 324 13.79 12.67 -16.21
C THR A 324 14.59 13.58 -17.13
N PRO A 325 15.88 13.87 -16.92
CA PRO A 325 16.63 14.72 -17.84
C PRO A 325 16.77 14.12 -19.25
N LYS A 326 16.90 12.77 -19.37
CA LYS A 326 16.89 12.08 -20.66
C LYS A 326 15.56 12.27 -21.39
N GLN A 327 14.46 12.18 -20.66
CA GLN A 327 13.10 12.35 -21.19
C GLN A 327 12.84 13.80 -21.59
N VAL A 328 13.23 14.78 -20.77
CA VAL A 328 13.12 16.22 -21.11
C VAL A 328 13.86 16.56 -22.41
N LEU A 329 15.06 15.99 -22.60
CA LEU A 329 15.80 16.14 -23.85
C LEU A 329 15.06 15.54 -25.05
N LEU A 330 14.38 14.40 -24.88
CA LEU A 330 13.54 13.77 -25.92
C LEU A 330 12.31 14.61 -26.24
N TYR A 331 11.58 15.13 -25.24
CA TYR A 331 10.45 16.05 -25.46
C TYR A 331 10.87 17.23 -26.33
N ARG A 332 12.00 17.89 -25.98
CA ARG A 332 12.56 19.01 -26.77
C ARG A 332 12.91 18.61 -28.19
N ALA A 333 13.53 17.44 -28.39
CA ALA A 333 13.88 16.92 -29.72
C ALA A 333 12.66 16.60 -30.57
N LEU A 334 11.60 16.14 -29.95
CA LEU A 334 10.32 15.85 -30.62
C LEU A 334 9.44 17.11 -30.79
N LYS A 335 9.89 18.27 -30.28
CA LYS A 335 9.16 19.55 -30.29
C LYS A 335 7.84 19.48 -29.54
N ALA A 336 7.83 18.82 -28.39
CA ALA A 336 6.73 18.73 -27.47
C ALA A 336 7.10 19.33 -26.12
N GLU A 337 6.14 19.91 -25.40
CA GLU A 337 6.35 20.40 -24.06
C GLU A 337 6.37 19.23 -23.07
N PRO A 338 7.34 19.20 -22.14
CA PRO A 338 7.35 18.20 -21.07
C PRO A 338 6.17 18.36 -20.13
N PRO A 339 5.61 17.27 -19.59
CA PRO A 339 4.59 17.33 -18.54
C PRO A 339 5.17 17.86 -17.22
N VAL A 340 4.31 18.19 -16.27
CA VAL A 340 4.71 18.42 -14.88
C VAL A 340 5.16 17.10 -14.28
N PHE A 341 6.38 17.06 -13.75
CA PHE A 341 6.88 15.88 -13.04
C PHE A 341 6.59 15.98 -11.55
N ALA A 342 6.26 14.87 -10.93
CA ALA A 342 6.09 14.73 -9.49
C ALA A 342 6.68 13.39 -9.05
N HIS A 343 7.87 13.42 -8.48
CA HIS A 343 8.52 12.22 -7.99
C HIS A 343 8.13 11.96 -6.52
N VAL A 344 7.55 10.79 -6.24
CA VAL A 344 7.14 10.42 -4.89
C VAL A 344 8.28 9.67 -4.17
N PRO A 345 8.48 9.88 -2.85
CA PRO A 345 9.61 9.33 -2.12
C PRO A 345 9.59 7.79 -2.15
N LEU A 346 10.75 7.16 -1.90
CA LEU A 346 10.85 5.71 -1.82
C LEU A 346 10.16 5.18 -0.56
N ILE A 347 9.71 3.93 -0.62
CA ILE A 347 9.25 3.18 0.55
C ILE A 347 10.41 2.30 1.02
N LEU A 348 10.76 2.43 2.30
CA LEU A 348 11.83 1.69 2.95
C LEU A 348 11.24 0.63 3.88
N GLY A 349 11.99 -0.44 4.11
CA GLY A 349 11.72 -1.38 5.19
C GLY A 349 12.15 -0.83 6.55
N ALA A 350 11.91 -1.59 7.62
CA ALA A 350 12.32 -1.23 8.99
C ALA A 350 13.84 -1.04 9.13
N ASP A 351 14.63 -1.70 8.28
CA ASP A 351 16.08 -1.58 8.19
C ASP A 351 16.55 -0.32 7.45
N LYS A 352 15.62 0.55 7.05
CA LYS A 352 15.86 1.77 6.25
C LYS A 352 16.44 1.52 4.86
N LYS A 353 16.43 0.29 4.37
CA LYS A 353 16.74 -0.06 3.00
C LYS A 353 15.47 -0.09 2.15
N ARG A 354 15.61 0.00 0.81
CA ARG A 354 14.45 -0.08 -0.10
C ARG A 354 13.62 -1.33 0.23
N LEU A 355 12.29 -1.16 0.28
CA LEU A 355 11.36 -2.26 0.55
C LEU A 355 11.51 -3.34 -0.53
N SER A 356 11.75 -4.58 -0.10
CA SER A 356 11.99 -5.73 -0.97
C SER A 356 11.40 -7.01 -0.38
N LYS A 357 11.36 -8.09 -1.13
CA LYS A 357 10.80 -9.39 -0.71
C LYS A 357 11.36 -9.93 0.61
N ARG A 358 12.59 -9.56 0.98
CA ARG A 358 13.20 -9.94 2.28
C ARG A 358 12.53 -9.29 3.49
N HIS A 359 11.75 -8.23 3.29
CA HIS A 359 11.00 -7.53 4.34
C HIS A 359 9.57 -8.10 4.55
N GLY A 360 9.26 -9.25 3.93
CA GLY A 360 7.95 -9.90 3.98
C GLY A 360 7.13 -9.67 2.72
N ALA A 361 5.81 -9.63 2.88
CA ALA A 361 4.89 -9.42 1.76
C ALA A 361 5.12 -8.04 1.12
N THR A 362 5.43 -8.05 -0.17
CA THR A 362 5.55 -6.82 -0.97
C THR A 362 4.48 -6.73 -2.05
N ASP A 363 3.83 -7.83 -2.37
CA ASP A 363 2.73 -7.94 -3.32
C ASP A 363 1.40 -7.59 -2.64
N VAL A 364 0.63 -6.71 -3.24
CA VAL A 364 -0.68 -6.26 -2.75
C VAL A 364 -1.67 -7.42 -2.59
N ASN A 365 -1.65 -8.39 -3.50
CA ASN A 365 -2.55 -9.55 -3.43
C ASN A 365 -2.29 -10.44 -2.19
N MET A 366 -1.07 -10.42 -1.65
CA MET A 366 -0.78 -11.14 -0.40
C MET A 366 -1.54 -10.52 0.77
N TYR A 367 -1.61 -9.20 0.87
CA TYR A 367 -2.38 -8.51 1.92
C TYR A 367 -3.88 -8.77 1.80
N ARG A 368 -4.41 -8.79 0.57
CA ARG A 368 -5.79 -9.24 0.31
C ARG A 368 -6.03 -10.65 0.84
N ASN A 369 -5.12 -11.57 0.53
CA ASN A 369 -5.23 -12.98 0.95
C ASN A 369 -5.06 -13.15 2.46
N GLU A 370 -4.30 -12.30 3.12
CA GLU A 370 -4.17 -12.24 4.57
C GLU A 370 -5.43 -11.67 5.24
N GLY A 371 -6.33 -11.05 4.49
CA GLY A 371 -7.61 -10.54 4.97
C GLY A 371 -7.58 -9.09 5.47
N PHE A 372 -6.69 -8.27 4.94
CA PHE A 372 -6.78 -6.83 5.13
C PHE A 372 -7.97 -6.25 4.35
N LEU A 373 -8.60 -5.22 4.91
CA LEU A 373 -9.61 -4.44 4.23
C LEU A 373 -8.98 -3.51 3.18
N PRO A 374 -9.55 -3.40 1.98
CA PRO A 374 -9.01 -2.52 0.94
C PRO A 374 -8.98 -1.05 1.35
N GLU A 375 -9.98 -0.57 2.11
CA GLU A 375 -10.04 0.80 2.63
C GLU A 375 -8.88 1.09 3.60
N ALA A 376 -8.61 0.16 4.52
CA ALA A 376 -7.54 0.29 5.49
C ALA A 376 -6.18 0.34 4.80
N PHE A 377 -5.98 -0.55 3.82
CA PHE A 377 -4.74 -0.62 3.06
C PHE A 377 -4.55 0.64 2.18
N ARG A 378 -5.60 1.14 1.55
CA ARG A 378 -5.60 2.38 0.76
C ARG A 378 -5.25 3.60 1.60
N ASN A 379 -5.87 3.76 2.78
CA ASN A 379 -5.55 4.86 3.70
C ASN A 379 -4.08 4.76 4.17
N PHE A 380 -3.63 3.59 4.56
CA PHE A 380 -2.24 3.36 4.95
C PHE A 380 -1.27 3.71 3.83
N LEU A 381 -1.53 3.26 2.58
CA LEU A 381 -0.71 3.57 1.42
C LEU A 381 -0.66 5.08 1.14
N ALA A 382 -1.79 5.78 1.28
CA ALA A 382 -1.83 7.23 1.07
C ALA A 382 -0.87 7.96 2.03
N LEU A 383 -0.82 7.54 3.28
CA LEU A 383 0.06 8.14 4.29
C LEU A 383 1.54 7.74 4.17
N LEU A 384 1.89 6.81 3.28
CA LEU A 384 3.28 6.51 2.97
C LEU A 384 3.90 7.57 2.05
N GLY A 385 4.21 8.72 2.62
CA GLY A 385 4.86 9.84 1.94
C GLY A 385 3.92 10.95 1.50
N TRP A 386 2.68 10.98 2.00
CA TRP A 386 1.75 12.09 1.87
C TRP A 386 1.10 12.40 3.22
N SER A 387 0.69 13.64 3.45
CA SER A 387 -0.03 14.09 4.63
C SER A 387 -1.11 15.09 4.25
N ALA A 388 -2.26 15.00 4.92
CA ALA A 388 -3.36 15.96 4.78
C ALA A 388 -3.08 17.32 5.47
N GLY A 389 -1.92 17.48 6.14
CA GLY A 389 -1.51 18.71 6.80
C GLY A 389 -1.92 18.83 8.28
N HIS A 390 -2.58 17.84 8.84
CA HIS A 390 -2.97 17.74 10.25
C HIS A 390 -2.61 16.35 10.79
N ASP A 391 -2.68 16.14 12.11
CA ASP A 391 -2.44 14.84 12.77
C ASP A 391 -3.59 13.82 12.51
N GLU A 392 -4.29 13.98 11.39
CA GLU A 392 -5.41 13.14 11.00
C GLU A 392 -4.90 11.98 10.15
N GLU A 393 -4.93 10.79 10.72
CA GLU A 393 -4.44 9.58 10.07
C GLU A 393 -5.57 8.67 9.54
N PHE A 394 -6.75 8.70 10.14
CA PHE A 394 -7.90 7.91 9.70
C PHE A 394 -8.72 8.72 8.67
N LEU A 395 -8.54 8.39 7.40
CA LEU A 395 -9.15 9.08 6.27
C LEU A 395 -9.92 8.11 5.41
N ARG A 396 -11.23 8.26 5.33
CA ARG A 396 -12.06 7.49 4.39
C ARG A 396 -11.72 7.87 2.95
N THR A 397 -12.09 7.01 2.00
CA THR A 397 -11.79 7.22 0.58
C THR A 397 -12.24 8.57 0.07
N GLN A 398 -13.44 9.03 0.47
CA GLN A 398 -13.96 10.33 0.06
C GLN A 398 -13.09 11.48 0.60
N GLU A 399 -12.63 11.38 1.84
CA GLU A 399 -11.74 12.37 2.45
C GLU A 399 -10.36 12.39 1.79
N LEU A 400 -9.84 11.21 1.41
CA LEU A 400 -8.61 11.13 0.61
C LEU A 400 -8.77 11.83 -0.73
N LEU A 401 -9.88 11.62 -1.44
CA LEU A 401 -10.18 12.28 -2.71
C LEU A 401 -10.29 13.79 -2.58
N GLU A 402 -10.87 14.29 -1.49
CA GLU A 402 -11.05 15.71 -1.24
C GLU A 402 -9.76 16.42 -0.79
N LYS A 403 -8.91 15.74 -0.03
CA LYS A 403 -7.73 16.33 0.61
C LYS A 403 -6.43 16.13 -0.17
N PHE A 404 -6.35 15.12 -1.04
CA PHE A 404 -5.09 14.76 -1.71
C PHE A 404 -4.57 15.91 -2.58
N SER A 405 -3.29 16.25 -2.43
CA SER A 405 -2.59 17.20 -3.28
C SER A 405 -1.10 16.84 -3.42
N LEU A 406 -0.46 17.31 -4.49
CA LEU A 406 0.97 17.08 -4.70
C LEU A 406 1.83 17.86 -3.70
N GLU A 407 1.37 18.98 -3.20
CA GLU A 407 2.03 19.80 -2.18
C GLU A 407 2.13 19.07 -0.83
N GLY A 408 1.18 18.17 -0.55
CA GLY A 408 1.19 17.32 0.64
C GLY A 408 2.17 16.14 0.56
N VAL A 409 2.78 15.90 -0.62
CA VAL A 409 3.75 14.81 -0.81
C VAL A 409 5.10 15.19 -0.20
N SER A 410 5.59 14.32 0.69
CA SER A 410 6.88 14.50 1.37
C SER A 410 8.06 14.26 0.43
N ARG A 411 9.17 14.97 0.67
CA ARG A 411 10.47 14.68 0.05
C ARG A 411 11.23 13.55 0.77
N THR A 412 10.81 13.21 1.98
CA THR A 412 11.48 12.21 2.82
C THR A 412 10.90 10.83 2.56
N ASN A 413 11.78 9.84 2.45
CA ASN A 413 11.38 8.45 2.26
C ASN A 413 10.49 7.96 3.42
N ALA A 414 9.44 7.20 3.10
CA ALA A 414 8.52 6.64 4.06
C ALA A 414 8.98 5.24 4.50
N VAL A 415 8.76 4.89 5.77
CA VAL A 415 9.03 3.54 6.28
C VAL A 415 7.73 2.75 6.31
N PHE A 416 7.75 1.54 5.72
CA PHE A 416 6.63 0.61 5.79
C PHE A 416 6.61 -0.05 7.18
N ASP A 417 5.59 0.28 7.96
CA ASP A 417 5.37 -0.30 9.29
C ASP A 417 4.15 -1.22 9.25
N ARG A 418 4.38 -2.53 9.35
CA ARG A 418 3.34 -3.53 9.35
C ARG A 418 2.42 -3.44 10.57
N ALA A 419 2.95 -3.13 11.74
CA ALA A 419 2.14 -2.99 12.95
C ALA A 419 1.17 -1.80 12.83
N LYS A 420 1.62 -0.71 12.19
CA LYS A 420 0.76 0.42 11.87
C LYS A 420 -0.33 0.04 10.86
N LEU A 421 -0.04 -0.76 9.84
CA LEU A 421 -1.05 -1.26 8.91
C LEU A 421 -2.09 -2.13 9.62
N GLU A 422 -1.69 -3.03 10.50
CA GLU A 422 -2.62 -3.87 11.30
C GLU A 422 -3.47 -3.02 12.23
N TRP A 423 -2.90 -1.97 12.81
CA TRP A 423 -3.66 -0.99 13.59
C TRP A 423 -4.72 -0.27 12.73
N PHE A 424 -4.36 0.19 11.52
CA PHE A 424 -5.32 0.77 10.57
C PHE A 424 -6.45 -0.21 10.28
N ASN A 425 -6.12 -1.45 9.96
CA ASN A 425 -7.12 -2.47 9.65
C ASN A 425 -8.10 -2.67 10.82
N THR A 426 -7.59 -2.74 12.05
CA THR A 426 -8.41 -2.82 13.26
C THR A 426 -9.33 -1.60 13.41
N GLN A 427 -8.81 -0.39 13.17
CA GLN A 427 -9.63 0.83 13.22
C GLN A 427 -10.76 0.81 12.20
N TYR A 428 -10.48 0.34 10.97
CA TYR A 428 -11.50 0.24 9.91
C TYR A 428 -12.54 -0.82 10.24
N LEU A 429 -12.14 -2.01 10.70
CA LEU A 429 -13.06 -3.06 11.16
C LEU A 429 -14.03 -2.56 12.25
N GLN A 430 -13.54 -1.72 13.16
CA GLN A 430 -14.34 -1.17 14.25
C GLN A 430 -15.23 0.02 13.87
N LYS A 431 -14.80 0.84 12.92
CA LYS A 431 -15.45 2.13 12.60
C LYS A 431 -16.29 2.15 11.33
N LEU A 432 -16.07 1.19 10.41
CA LEU A 432 -16.90 1.10 9.21
C LEU A 432 -18.37 0.93 9.58
N PRO A 433 -19.33 1.56 8.86
CA PRO A 433 -20.73 1.20 8.93
C PRO A 433 -20.88 -0.32 8.74
N ILE A 434 -21.77 -0.91 9.50
CA ILE A 434 -21.91 -2.37 9.47
C ILE A 434 -22.27 -2.88 8.07
N GLU A 435 -23.08 -2.13 7.34
CA GLU A 435 -23.51 -2.42 5.97
C GLU A 435 -22.35 -2.50 4.98
N GLU A 436 -21.28 -1.74 5.22
CA GLU A 436 -20.05 -1.76 4.40
C GLU A 436 -19.12 -2.91 4.78
N LEU A 437 -19.16 -3.37 6.05
CA LEU A 437 -18.33 -4.47 6.54
C LEU A 437 -18.91 -5.84 6.20
N LEU A 438 -20.25 -6.00 6.21
CA LEU A 438 -20.91 -7.28 6.00
C LEU A 438 -20.49 -8.00 4.70
N PRO A 439 -20.36 -7.33 3.53
CA PRO A 439 -19.93 -7.99 2.30
C PRO A 439 -18.52 -8.61 2.39
N GLU A 440 -17.60 -7.95 3.10
CA GLU A 440 -16.24 -8.46 3.30
C GLU A 440 -16.22 -9.71 4.19
N VAL A 441 -17.01 -9.68 5.27
CA VAL A 441 -17.17 -10.85 6.16
C VAL A 441 -17.91 -12.00 5.46
N GLU A 442 -18.94 -11.71 4.66
CA GLU A 442 -19.60 -12.69 3.81
C GLU A 442 -18.60 -13.36 2.85
N GLY A 443 -17.75 -12.56 2.20
CA GLY A 443 -16.67 -13.05 1.33
C GLY A 443 -15.74 -14.02 2.06
N GLU A 444 -15.33 -13.69 3.28
CA GLU A 444 -14.50 -14.56 4.12
C GLU A 444 -15.21 -15.86 4.52
N LEU A 445 -16.46 -15.76 4.96
CA LEU A 445 -17.25 -16.95 5.33
C LEU A 445 -17.55 -17.86 4.14
N LYS A 446 -17.68 -17.32 2.92
CA LYS A 446 -17.78 -18.10 1.67
C LYS A 446 -16.48 -18.84 1.37
N ARG A 447 -15.34 -18.17 1.46
CA ARG A 447 -14.02 -18.79 1.25
C ARG A 447 -13.74 -19.93 2.23
N SER A 448 -14.16 -19.76 3.47
CA SER A 448 -13.97 -20.76 4.54
C SER A 448 -15.06 -21.84 4.59
N GLY A 449 -16.07 -21.80 3.72
CA GLY A 449 -17.18 -22.75 3.68
C GLY A 449 -18.16 -22.64 4.84
N LEU A 450 -18.19 -21.50 5.53
CA LEU A 450 -19.05 -21.24 6.68
C LEU A 450 -20.33 -20.46 6.33
N TRP A 451 -20.38 -19.84 5.15
CA TRP A 451 -21.50 -19.01 4.73
C TRP A 451 -22.77 -19.82 4.53
N LYS A 452 -23.88 -19.27 4.97
CA LYS A 452 -25.22 -19.80 4.72
C LYS A 452 -26.08 -18.77 4.01
N GLN A 453 -26.83 -19.23 3.00
CA GLN A 453 -27.62 -18.34 2.14
C GLN A 453 -28.75 -17.60 2.89
N GLU A 454 -29.27 -18.18 3.96
CA GLU A 454 -30.28 -17.54 4.81
C GLU A 454 -29.79 -16.28 5.54
N TRP A 455 -28.50 -16.04 5.57
CA TRP A 455 -27.88 -14.82 6.15
C TRP A 455 -27.73 -13.68 5.16
N ALA A 456 -28.02 -13.92 3.88
CA ALA A 456 -27.99 -12.88 2.87
C ALA A 456 -29.11 -11.84 3.07
N ALA A 457 -28.86 -10.61 2.66
CA ALA A 457 -29.86 -9.56 2.68
C ALA A 457 -31.10 -9.96 1.85
N GLY A 458 -32.29 -9.83 2.44
CA GLY A 458 -33.55 -10.19 1.79
C GLY A 458 -33.85 -11.69 1.71
N ALA A 459 -32.99 -12.56 2.24
CA ALA A 459 -33.26 -14.00 2.32
C ALA A 459 -34.28 -14.32 3.43
N LYS A 460 -34.96 -15.47 3.29
CA LYS A 460 -35.81 -15.97 4.35
C LYS A 460 -34.96 -16.51 5.50
N PRO A 461 -35.39 -16.34 6.78
CA PRO A 461 -34.68 -16.91 7.91
C PRO A 461 -34.51 -18.43 7.77
N GLY A 462 -33.38 -18.93 8.23
CA GLY A 462 -33.10 -20.35 8.30
C GLY A 462 -33.99 -21.08 9.29
N PRO A 463 -33.95 -22.43 9.30
CA PRO A 463 -34.80 -23.25 10.21
C PRO A 463 -34.49 -23.01 11.69
N ASP A 464 -33.33 -22.44 12.01
CA ASP A 464 -32.92 -22.04 13.35
C ASP A 464 -33.21 -20.57 13.68
N GLY A 465 -33.95 -19.87 12.82
CA GLY A 465 -34.31 -18.46 12.97
C GLY A 465 -33.21 -17.47 12.67
N ARG A 466 -32.02 -17.90 12.20
CA ARG A 466 -30.92 -17.02 11.84
C ARG A 466 -31.16 -16.42 10.47
N ASP A 467 -31.05 -15.11 10.40
CA ASP A 467 -31.27 -14.27 9.22
C ASP A 467 -30.18 -13.23 9.06
N HIS A 468 -30.36 -12.30 8.11
CA HIS A 468 -29.44 -11.19 7.91
C HIS A 468 -29.28 -10.30 9.15
N ALA A 469 -30.34 -10.07 9.92
CA ALA A 469 -30.26 -9.26 11.13
C ALA A 469 -29.45 -9.99 12.23
N TRP A 470 -29.56 -11.30 12.32
CA TRP A 470 -28.71 -12.11 13.19
C TRP A 470 -27.23 -12.03 12.74
N PHE A 471 -26.96 -12.15 11.44
CA PHE A 471 -25.60 -12.04 10.89
C PHE A 471 -24.99 -10.68 11.22
N SER A 472 -25.72 -9.59 10.96
CA SER A 472 -25.28 -8.23 11.26
C SER A 472 -24.95 -8.05 12.76
N ARG A 473 -25.84 -8.49 13.67
CA ARG A 473 -25.58 -8.43 15.13
C ARG A 473 -24.37 -9.27 15.55
N THR A 474 -24.18 -10.42 14.92
CA THR A 474 -23.04 -11.29 15.21
C THR A 474 -21.73 -10.64 14.80
N VAL A 475 -21.65 -10.06 13.60
CA VAL A 475 -20.46 -9.35 13.11
C VAL A 475 -20.18 -8.13 14.00
N ASP A 476 -21.20 -7.35 14.36
CA ASP A 476 -21.07 -6.18 15.23
C ASP A 476 -20.53 -6.54 16.63
N LEU A 477 -20.98 -7.65 17.20
CA LEU A 477 -20.49 -8.17 18.47
C LEU A 477 -19.01 -8.61 18.39
N LEU A 478 -18.60 -9.16 17.26
CA LEU A 478 -17.25 -9.72 17.06
C LEU A 478 -16.20 -8.66 16.69
N ARG A 479 -16.56 -7.68 15.83
CA ARG A 479 -15.62 -6.74 15.20
C ARG A 479 -14.66 -5.98 16.16
N PRO A 480 -15.01 -5.70 17.43
CA PRO A 480 -14.07 -5.06 18.35
C PRO A 480 -12.83 -5.91 18.68
N ARG A 481 -12.85 -7.21 18.39
CA ARG A 481 -11.78 -8.18 18.67
C ARG A 481 -11.13 -8.74 17.41
N ILE A 482 -11.64 -8.40 16.25
CA ILE A 482 -11.13 -8.82 14.95
C ILE A 482 -9.96 -7.93 14.54
N ARG A 483 -8.90 -8.54 14.03
CA ARG A 483 -7.75 -7.85 13.46
C ARG A 483 -7.70 -8.01 11.95
N LEU A 484 -8.01 -9.19 11.46
CA LEU A 484 -8.05 -9.56 10.04
C LEU A 484 -9.34 -10.32 9.75
N LEU A 485 -9.80 -10.29 8.50
CA LEU A 485 -11.03 -10.99 8.11
C LEU A 485 -11.03 -12.49 8.45
N PRO A 486 -9.91 -13.26 8.32
CA PRO A 486 -9.89 -14.67 8.74
C PRO A 486 -10.16 -14.91 10.22
N ASP A 487 -10.11 -13.91 11.07
CA ASP A 487 -10.51 -14.05 12.48
C ASP A 487 -11.99 -14.43 12.62
N PHE A 488 -12.86 -14.01 11.66
CA PHE A 488 -14.26 -14.40 11.63
C PHE A 488 -14.46 -15.89 11.34
N SER A 489 -13.58 -16.51 10.56
CA SER A 489 -13.68 -17.92 10.19
C SER A 489 -12.81 -18.85 11.05
N SER A 490 -11.87 -18.30 11.82
CA SER A 490 -10.94 -19.04 12.68
C SER A 490 -11.40 -19.08 14.14
N TRP A 491 -10.86 -18.21 14.99
CA TRP A 491 -11.16 -18.28 16.43
C TRP A 491 -12.63 -17.98 16.78
N SER A 492 -13.34 -17.20 15.97
CA SER A 492 -14.76 -16.94 16.16
C SER A 492 -15.69 -17.92 15.41
N ARG A 493 -15.12 -19.00 14.85
CA ARG A 493 -15.87 -20.05 14.11
C ARG A 493 -17.11 -20.55 14.83
N ALA A 494 -17.07 -20.65 16.15
CA ALA A 494 -18.19 -21.11 16.97
C ALA A 494 -19.47 -20.26 16.83
N PHE A 495 -19.39 -19.03 16.35
CA PHE A 495 -20.57 -18.22 16.09
C PHE A 495 -21.29 -18.67 14.81
N PHE A 496 -20.55 -19.11 13.80
CA PHE A 496 -21.06 -19.45 12.47
C PHE A 496 -21.27 -20.95 12.25
N SER A 497 -20.62 -21.81 13.06
CA SER A 497 -20.69 -23.28 12.97
C SER A 497 -20.95 -23.92 14.34
N ASP A 498 -21.59 -25.10 14.34
CA ASP A 498 -21.66 -25.96 15.53
C ASP A 498 -20.47 -26.93 15.62
N GLU A 499 -19.63 -26.96 14.57
CA GLU A 499 -18.37 -27.69 14.52
C GLU A 499 -17.23 -26.70 14.79
N PHE A 500 -16.70 -26.70 16.00
CA PHE A 500 -15.56 -25.92 16.44
C PHE A 500 -14.72 -26.71 17.44
N SER A 501 -13.43 -26.39 17.52
CA SER A 501 -12.51 -26.97 18.50
C SER A 501 -12.53 -26.17 19.80
N ILE A 502 -12.28 -26.85 20.89
CA ILE A 502 -12.03 -26.23 22.19
C ILE A 502 -10.51 -26.08 22.33
N ASP A 503 -10.06 -24.88 22.66
CA ASP A 503 -8.66 -24.61 22.96
C ASP A 503 -8.21 -25.41 24.20
N PRO A 504 -7.22 -26.32 24.07
CA PRO A 504 -6.75 -27.14 25.19
C PRO A 504 -6.28 -26.31 26.39
N ALA A 505 -5.62 -25.19 26.16
CA ALA A 505 -5.14 -24.32 27.23
C ALA A 505 -6.31 -23.64 27.97
N ALA A 506 -7.36 -23.25 27.25
CA ALA A 506 -8.57 -22.71 27.85
C ALA A 506 -9.32 -23.77 28.67
N GLN A 507 -9.39 -24.99 28.13
CA GLN A 507 -9.98 -26.15 28.83
C GLN A 507 -9.23 -26.45 30.13
N GLU A 508 -7.92 -26.63 30.09
CA GLU A 508 -7.08 -26.91 31.26
C GLU A 508 -7.23 -25.81 32.32
N LYS A 509 -7.24 -24.56 31.89
CA LYS A 509 -7.33 -23.41 32.82
C LYS A 509 -8.70 -23.31 33.52
N PHE A 510 -9.79 -23.49 32.80
CA PHE A 510 -11.14 -23.13 33.29
C PHE A 510 -12.02 -24.34 33.61
N TRP A 511 -11.64 -25.57 33.23
CA TRP A 511 -12.38 -26.81 33.52
C TRP A 511 -11.69 -27.74 34.52
N LYS A 512 -10.56 -27.32 35.10
CA LYS A 512 -9.80 -28.14 36.08
C LYS A 512 -10.54 -28.37 37.42
N ASP A 513 -11.51 -27.49 37.78
CA ASP A 513 -12.28 -27.64 38.99
C ASP A 513 -13.31 -28.78 38.83
N PRO A 514 -13.30 -29.81 39.69
CA PRO A 514 -14.14 -30.98 39.55
C PRO A 514 -15.66 -30.68 39.61
N LYS A 515 -16.06 -29.52 40.13
CA LYS A 515 -17.46 -29.08 40.13
C LYS A 515 -17.93 -28.56 38.75
N VAL A 516 -17.03 -28.19 37.86
CA VAL A 516 -17.41 -27.55 36.59
C VAL A 516 -18.32 -28.40 35.72
N PRO A 517 -18.12 -29.72 35.53
CA PRO A 517 -19.02 -30.54 34.71
C PRO A 517 -20.46 -30.54 35.21
N GLU A 518 -20.64 -30.61 36.52
CA GLU A 518 -21.96 -30.63 37.17
C GLU A 518 -22.62 -29.26 37.08
N LEU A 519 -21.89 -28.19 37.38
CA LEU A 519 -22.39 -26.82 37.27
C LEU A 519 -22.77 -26.42 35.84
N LEU A 520 -22.03 -26.89 34.80
CA LEU A 520 -22.43 -26.68 33.41
C LEU A 520 -23.70 -27.40 33.03
N ALA A 521 -23.97 -28.61 33.62
CA ALA A 521 -25.20 -29.35 33.41
C ALA A 521 -26.39 -28.66 34.10
N GLU A 522 -26.23 -28.25 35.34
CA GLU A 522 -27.25 -27.49 36.08
C GLU A 522 -27.58 -26.16 35.38
N LEU A 523 -26.56 -25.46 34.91
CA LEU A 523 -26.73 -24.23 34.14
C LEU A 523 -27.49 -24.50 32.83
N ALA A 524 -27.22 -25.60 32.14
CA ALA A 524 -27.94 -25.97 30.92
C ALA A 524 -29.44 -26.17 31.19
N GLU A 525 -29.81 -26.84 32.28
CA GLU A 525 -31.23 -27.03 32.66
C GLU A 525 -31.89 -25.71 33.09
N ALA A 526 -31.20 -24.89 33.89
CA ALA A 526 -31.71 -23.57 34.29
C ALA A 526 -31.95 -22.66 33.08
N LEU A 527 -31.01 -22.62 32.14
CA LEU A 527 -31.12 -21.83 30.90
C LEU A 527 -32.21 -22.38 29.96
N ALA A 528 -32.43 -23.71 29.90
CA ALA A 528 -33.50 -24.30 29.10
C ALA A 528 -34.89 -23.89 29.61
N GLY A 529 -35.05 -23.62 30.91
CA GLY A 529 -36.31 -23.20 31.54
C GLY A 529 -36.63 -21.70 31.40
N LEU A 530 -35.73 -20.88 30.88
CA LEU A 530 -35.96 -19.43 30.75
C LEU A 530 -37.04 -19.14 29.71
N GLN A 531 -38.05 -18.34 30.12
CA GLN A 531 -39.12 -17.86 29.23
C GLN A 531 -38.67 -16.71 28.36
N GLU A 532 -37.74 -15.88 28.85
CA GLU A 532 -37.16 -14.77 28.14
C GLU A 532 -35.67 -15.03 27.94
N TRP A 533 -35.20 -14.87 26.71
CA TRP A 533 -33.79 -15.02 26.34
C TRP A 533 -33.15 -13.66 26.10
N ASN A 534 -32.59 -13.07 27.14
CA ASN A 534 -31.91 -11.78 27.12
C ASN A 534 -30.69 -11.79 28.06
N HIS A 535 -29.87 -10.73 27.95
CA HIS A 535 -28.64 -10.58 28.72
C HIS A 535 -28.88 -10.78 30.22
N ASP A 536 -29.85 -10.09 30.81
CA ASP A 536 -30.09 -10.07 32.26
C ASP A 536 -30.62 -11.41 32.79
N ALA A 537 -31.46 -12.10 32.01
CA ALA A 537 -31.96 -13.42 32.38
C ALA A 537 -30.84 -14.46 32.39
N CYS A 538 -29.93 -14.42 31.39
CA CYS A 538 -28.75 -15.28 31.33
C CYS A 538 -27.76 -14.98 32.47
N ASP A 539 -27.51 -13.70 32.79
CA ASP A 539 -26.63 -13.31 33.91
C ASP A 539 -27.18 -13.79 35.25
N ARG A 540 -28.47 -13.51 35.52
CA ARG A 540 -29.10 -13.96 36.78
C ARG A 540 -29.07 -15.49 36.95
N ALA A 541 -29.40 -16.24 35.91
CA ALA A 541 -29.36 -17.69 35.95
C ALA A 541 -27.96 -18.23 36.22
N THR A 542 -26.96 -17.68 35.52
CA THR A 542 -25.56 -18.09 35.69
C THR A 542 -25.02 -17.79 37.08
N ARG A 543 -25.36 -16.66 37.66
CA ARG A 543 -24.94 -16.29 39.04
C ARG A 543 -25.64 -17.11 40.08
N ALA A 544 -26.93 -17.40 39.91
CA ALA A 544 -27.68 -18.23 40.85
C ALA A 544 -27.11 -19.66 40.92
N ILE A 545 -26.77 -20.28 39.79
CA ILE A 545 -26.11 -21.60 39.78
C ILE A 545 -24.72 -21.56 40.41
N ALA A 546 -23.92 -20.50 40.16
CA ALA A 546 -22.62 -20.36 40.79
C ALA A 546 -22.71 -20.22 42.32
N GLU A 547 -23.69 -19.46 42.82
CA GLU A 547 -23.97 -19.28 44.25
C GLU A 547 -24.42 -20.58 44.88
N ALA A 548 -25.38 -21.29 44.28
CA ALA A 548 -25.87 -22.60 44.74
C ALA A 548 -24.75 -23.65 44.81
N GLY A 549 -23.85 -23.66 43.81
CA GLY A 549 -22.69 -24.56 43.79
C GLY A 549 -21.53 -24.11 44.69
N GLY A 550 -21.66 -22.98 45.38
CA GLY A 550 -20.62 -22.43 46.29
C GLY A 550 -19.34 -22.09 45.58
N VAL A 551 -19.41 -21.58 44.35
CA VAL A 551 -18.25 -21.17 43.55
C VAL A 551 -18.32 -19.68 43.17
N LYS A 552 -17.18 -19.07 42.86
CA LYS A 552 -17.18 -17.71 42.35
C LYS A 552 -17.84 -17.65 40.96
N ALA A 553 -18.74 -16.70 40.73
CA ALA A 553 -19.39 -16.50 39.44
C ALA A 553 -18.40 -16.44 38.25
N GLY A 554 -17.23 -15.87 38.44
CA GLY A 554 -16.19 -15.81 37.41
C GLY A 554 -15.69 -17.19 36.95
N LEU A 555 -15.69 -18.21 37.81
CA LEU A 555 -15.34 -19.58 37.42
C LEU A 555 -16.36 -20.11 36.42
N LEU A 556 -17.64 -20.05 36.76
CA LEU A 556 -18.71 -20.56 35.90
C LEU A 556 -18.86 -19.75 34.61
N ILE A 557 -18.70 -18.41 34.66
CA ILE A 557 -18.71 -17.53 33.50
C ILE A 557 -17.61 -17.93 32.49
N ASN A 558 -16.37 -18.18 32.96
CA ASN A 558 -15.27 -18.56 32.06
C ASN A 558 -15.41 -20.01 31.56
N ALA A 559 -15.84 -20.93 32.43
CA ALA A 559 -16.13 -22.31 32.03
C ALA A 559 -17.21 -22.37 30.95
N THR A 560 -18.30 -21.62 31.12
CA THR A 560 -19.40 -21.49 30.16
C THR A 560 -18.89 -20.90 28.85
N ARG A 561 -18.06 -19.87 28.89
CA ARG A 561 -17.46 -19.28 27.67
C ARG A 561 -16.68 -20.32 26.86
N VAL A 562 -15.82 -21.10 27.51
CA VAL A 562 -15.08 -22.17 26.84
C VAL A 562 -16.04 -23.22 26.26
N ALA A 563 -17.11 -23.57 26.98
CA ALA A 563 -18.10 -24.55 26.53
C ALA A 563 -18.84 -24.09 25.25
N ILE A 564 -19.23 -22.82 25.18
CA ILE A 564 -20.07 -22.34 24.07
C ILE A 564 -19.32 -21.78 22.86
N VAL A 565 -18.05 -21.34 23.03
CA VAL A 565 -17.24 -20.78 21.92
C VAL A 565 -15.87 -21.42 21.75
N GLY A 566 -15.46 -22.31 22.65
CA GLY A 566 -14.18 -23.02 22.57
C GLY A 566 -12.97 -22.20 23.00
N GLN A 567 -13.12 -20.92 23.40
CA GLN A 567 -12.01 -20.00 23.60
C GLN A 567 -12.05 -19.32 24.98
N ALA A 568 -10.87 -19.02 25.54
CA ALA A 568 -10.76 -18.23 26.77
C ALA A 568 -11.14 -16.75 26.57
N VAL A 569 -10.83 -16.22 25.41
CA VAL A 569 -11.07 -14.82 25.03
C VAL A 569 -12.17 -14.78 23.97
N ALA A 570 -13.28 -14.14 24.29
CA ALA A 570 -14.44 -13.96 23.40
C ALA A 570 -15.18 -12.65 23.80
N PRO A 571 -16.20 -12.21 23.07
CA PRO A 571 -17.09 -11.12 23.50
C PRO A 571 -17.70 -11.37 24.89
N PRO A 572 -18.36 -10.38 25.51
CA PRO A 572 -19.03 -10.56 26.79
C PRO A 572 -19.92 -11.80 26.76
N LEU A 573 -19.91 -12.62 27.83
CA LEU A 573 -20.54 -13.94 27.82
C LEU A 573 -22.03 -13.86 27.51
N PHE A 574 -22.73 -12.96 28.18
CA PHE A 574 -24.18 -12.90 28.07
C PHE A 574 -24.66 -12.38 26.71
N ASP A 575 -23.96 -11.41 26.13
CA ASP A 575 -24.21 -10.96 24.76
C ASP A 575 -23.93 -12.09 23.74
N THR A 576 -22.86 -12.87 23.99
CA THR A 576 -22.55 -14.08 23.22
C THR A 576 -23.69 -15.11 23.31
N MET A 577 -24.22 -15.35 24.50
CA MET A 577 -25.36 -16.29 24.71
C MET A 577 -26.58 -15.80 23.95
N VAL A 578 -26.92 -14.50 24.03
CA VAL A 578 -28.05 -13.90 23.31
C VAL A 578 -27.94 -14.12 21.81
N VAL A 579 -26.76 -13.84 21.22
CA VAL A 579 -26.53 -14.00 19.78
C VAL A 579 -26.55 -15.47 19.35
N LEU A 580 -25.96 -16.37 20.13
CA LEU A 580 -25.99 -17.82 19.85
C LEU A 580 -27.37 -18.41 19.92
N GLY A 581 -28.23 -17.88 20.78
CA GLY A 581 -29.58 -18.36 21.01
C GLY A 581 -29.67 -19.51 22.03
N GLN A 582 -30.81 -19.61 22.73
CA GLN A 582 -31.04 -20.53 23.84
C GLN A 582 -30.71 -21.98 23.47
N GLN A 583 -31.27 -22.47 22.37
CA GLN A 583 -31.14 -23.88 21.98
C GLN A 583 -29.66 -24.28 21.78
N ARG A 584 -28.88 -23.46 21.08
CA ARG A 584 -27.46 -23.74 20.81
C ARG A 584 -26.62 -23.67 22.09
N VAL A 585 -26.88 -22.70 22.95
CA VAL A 585 -26.15 -22.56 24.22
C VAL A 585 -26.42 -23.80 25.09
N VAL A 586 -27.66 -24.18 25.28
CA VAL A 586 -28.03 -25.37 26.07
C VAL A 586 -27.42 -26.65 25.50
N GLN A 587 -27.48 -26.85 24.18
CA GLN A 587 -26.86 -28.03 23.55
C GLN A 587 -25.33 -28.06 23.75
N ARG A 588 -24.67 -26.93 23.66
CA ARG A 588 -23.20 -26.84 23.82
C ARG A 588 -22.79 -27.10 25.27
N LEU A 589 -23.53 -26.60 26.24
CA LEU A 589 -23.28 -26.88 27.65
C LEU A 589 -23.44 -28.37 27.96
N LYS A 590 -24.52 -29.02 27.42
CA LYS A 590 -24.72 -30.47 27.56
C LYS A 590 -23.60 -31.30 26.91
N ARG A 591 -23.10 -30.88 25.77
CA ARG A 591 -21.91 -31.52 25.13
C ARG A 591 -20.64 -31.35 25.97
N ALA A 592 -20.40 -30.19 26.54
CA ALA A 592 -19.21 -29.90 27.34
C ALA A 592 -19.15 -30.80 28.61
N LYS A 593 -20.28 -31.13 29.24
CA LYS A 593 -20.34 -32.08 30.35
C LYS A 593 -19.68 -33.42 29.97
N VAL A 594 -19.97 -33.93 28.77
CA VAL A 594 -19.43 -35.22 28.29
C VAL A 594 -17.94 -35.16 27.97
N ALA A 595 -17.45 -33.99 27.54
CA ALA A 595 -16.05 -33.80 27.21
C ALA A 595 -15.13 -33.59 28.43
N VAL A 596 -15.70 -33.26 29.60
CA VAL A 596 -14.98 -33.03 30.87
C VAL A 596 -15.02 -34.26 31.78
N ALA A 597 -16.04 -35.14 31.63
CA ALA A 597 -16.17 -36.39 32.35
C ALA A 597 -15.28 -37.49 31.71
#